data_5fbe7aae18d3c53130693a7b98eb77d0
#
_entry.id   5fbe7aae18d3c53130693a7b98eb77d0
#
_cell.length_a   1.000
_cell.length_b   1.000
_cell.length_c   1.000
_cell.angle_alpha   90.00
_cell.angle_beta   90.00
_cell.angle_gamma   90.00
#
_symmetry.space_group_name_H-M   'P 1'
#
loop_
_entity.id
_entity.type
_entity.pdbx_description
1 polymer ?
#
loop_
_entity_poly.entity_id
_entity_poly.type
_entity_poly.pdbx_seq_one_letter_code
_entity_poly.pdbx_strand_id
1 'polypeptide(L)'
;MDLYKTIIFADFDGTITTEDTIVGSIRLFSDPKEVEEYNGKLERGEMTLSQVVRYAFEDAPSSYLPRMLEYVDQVGIRPGFQEFLEEMQKLQIPVVVISGGMRQFSQRKLEPYRKWITKLHAVELDVSGPKMKVISPYDDGNELMKKTDVMALYDYE
;
A
#
# COMPACT_ATOMS: atom_id res chain seq x y z
N MET A 1 -14.00 -22.34 -5.18
CA MET A 1 -12.72 -21.60 -5.09
C MET A 1 -11.68 -22.45 -5.80
N ASP A 2 -11.02 -21.90 -6.79
CA ASP A 2 -10.03 -22.69 -7.52
C ASP A 2 -8.78 -22.88 -6.65
N LEU A 3 -8.34 -24.12 -6.50
CA LEU A 3 -7.12 -24.46 -5.78
C LEU A 3 -5.93 -24.19 -6.71
N TYR A 4 -5.05 -23.29 -6.31
CA TYR A 4 -3.83 -23.01 -7.06
C TYR A 4 -2.66 -23.80 -6.47
N LYS A 5 -1.81 -24.35 -7.32
CA LYS A 5 -0.56 -25.00 -6.89
C LYS A 5 0.44 -23.97 -6.36
N THR A 6 0.37 -22.74 -6.85
CA THR A 6 1.25 -21.64 -6.48
C THR A 6 0.50 -20.32 -6.62
N ILE A 7 0.65 -19.43 -5.64
CA ILE A 7 0.21 -18.03 -5.70
C ILE A 7 1.41 -17.15 -5.36
N ILE A 8 1.58 -16.06 -6.09
CA ILE A 8 2.54 -15.02 -5.74
C ILE A 8 1.82 -13.93 -4.97
N PHE A 9 2.29 -13.64 -3.77
CA PHE A 9 1.90 -12.45 -3.00
C PHE A 9 3.02 -11.43 -3.09
N ALA A 10 2.71 -10.28 -3.65
CA ALA A 10 3.66 -9.19 -3.85
C ALA A 10 3.31 -7.99 -2.97
N ASP A 11 4.32 -7.43 -2.33
CA ASP A 11 4.23 -6.13 -1.68
C ASP A 11 4.27 -5.00 -2.73
N PHE A 12 3.78 -3.82 -2.36
CA PHE A 12 3.72 -2.68 -3.28
C PHE A 12 4.84 -1.67 -3.02
N ASP A 13 4.82 -1.00 -1.84
CA ASP A 13 5.75 0.08 -1.52
C ASP A 13 7.19 -0.43 -1.35
N GLY A 14 8.11 0.12 -2.15
CA GLY A 14 9.51 -0.28 -2.15
C GLY A 14 9.80 -1.67 -2.77
N THR A 15 8.77 -2.41 -3.19
CA THR A 15 8.88 -3.71 -3.88
C THR A 15 8.51 -3.57 -5.36
N ILE A 16 7.26 -3.27 -5.67
CA ILE A 16 6.80 -2.95 -7.04
C ILE A 16 7.22 -1.53 -7.41
N THR A 17 7.08 -0.60 -6.49
CA THR A 17 7.56 0.77 -6.65
C THR A 17 9.03 0.90 -6.24
N THR A 18 9.71 1.89 -6.80
CA THR A 18 11.11 2.22 -6.46
C THR A 18 11.25 2.97 -5.16
N GLU A 19 10.16 3.59 -4.67
CA GLU A 19 10.09 4.38 -3.45
C GLU A 19 8.82 4.03 -2.66
N ASP A 20 8.83 4.33 -1.37
CA ASP A 20 7.65 4.18 -0.50
C ASP A 20 6.69 5.37 -0.72
N THR A 21 5.49 5.08 -1.24
CA THR A 21 4.50 6.12 -1.55
C THR A 21 3.86 6.73 -0.30
N ILE A 22 3.82 6.00 0.81
CA ILE A 22 3.29 6.48 2.08
C ILE A 22 4.23 7.51 2.69
N VAL A 23 5.50 7.15 2.83
CA VAL A 23 6.52 8.04 3.39
C VAL A 23 6.65 9.33 2.56
N GLY A 24 6.70 9.20 1.25
CA GLY A 24 6.78 10.35 0.36
C GLY A 24 5.54 11.24 0.43
N SER A 25 4.34 10.66 0.52
CA SER A 25 3.09 11.41 0.66
C SER A 25 3.02 12.16 1.98
N ILE A 26 3.40 11.54 3.09
CA ILE A 26 3.43 12.19 4.41
C ILE A 26 4.32 13.44 4.39
N ARG A 27 5.47 13.38 3.73
CA ARG A 27 6.40 14.51 3.61
C ARG A 27 5.83 15.72 2.86
N LEU A 28 4.76 15.56 2.10
CA LEU A 28 4.13 16.66 1.36
C LEU A 28 3.29 17.59 2.26
N PHE A 29 2.80 17.11 3.38
CA PHE A 29 1.86 17.86 4.22
C PHE A 29 2.20 17.87 5.71
N SER A 30 3.15 17.06 6.16
CA SER A 30 3.59 17.04 7.56
C SER A 30 4.84 17.90 7.78
N ASP A 31 4.94 18.54 8.95
CA ASP A 31 6.15 19.22 9.35
C ASP A 31 7.29 18.20 9.46
N PRO A 32 8.48 18.47 8.88
CA PRO A 32 9.63 17.56 8.98
C PRO A 32 10.01 17.17 10.42
N LYS A 33 9.82 18.07 11.38
CA LYS A 33 10.09 17.79 12.80
C LYS A 33 9.09 16.81 13.39
N GLU A 34 7.82 16.91 13.01
CA GLU A 34 6.79 15.94 13.41
C GLU A 34 7.10 14.57 12.83
N VAL A 35 7.48 14.49 11.55
CA VAL A 35 7.87 13.22 10.90
C VAL A 35 9.06 12.58 11.64
N GLU A 36 10.06 13.36 12.01
CA GLU A 36 11.23 12.88 12.78
C GLU A 36 10.81 12.39 14.17
N GLU A 37 9.93 13.12 14.85
CA GLU A 37 9.41 12.73 16.16
C GLU A 37 8.66 11.40 16.11
N TYR A 38 7.76 11.20 15.11
CA TYR A 38 7.02 9.95 14.94
C TYR A 38 7.93 8.77 14.57
N ASN A 39 8.91 8.98 13.71
CA ASN A 39 9.91 7.97 13.41
C ASN A 39 10.68 7.56 14.68
N GLY A 40 11.09 8.52 15.49
CA GLY A 40 11.73 8.23 16.77
C GLY A 40 10.84 7.46 17.74
N LYS A 41 9.55 7.78 17.82
CA LYS A 41 8.58 7.03 18.63
C LYS A 41 8.39 5.59 18.12
N LEU A 42 8.35 5.40 16.78
CA LEU A 42 8.27 4.10 16.16
C LEU A 42 9.51 3.23 16.47
N GLU A 43 10.70 3.80 16.33
CA GLU A 43 11.97 3.12 16.65
C GLU A 43 12.09 2.70 18.11
N ARG A 44 11.57 3.52 19.03
CA ARG A 44 11.55 3.20 20.48
C ARG A 44 10.40 2.31 20.91
N GLY A 45 9.52 1.91 19.97
CA GLY A 45 8.33 1.11 20.29
C GLY A 45 7.24 1.85 21.07
N GLU A 46 7.29 3.18 21.12
CA GLU A 46 6.29 4.05 21.78
C GLU A 46 5.02 4.20 20.92
N MET A 47 5.14 4.02 19.62
CA MET A 47 4.04 3.98 18.66
C MET A 47 4.23 2.81 17.70
N THR A 48 3.10 2.27 17.21
CA THR A 48 3.10 1.27 16.14
C THR A 48 3.09 1.95 14.76
N LEU A 49 3.43 1.20 13.71
CA LEU A 49 3.35 1.70 12.34
C LEU A 49 1.91 2.11 11.98
N SER A 50 0.91 1.31 12.39
CA SER A 50 -0.51 1.65 12.21
C SER A 50 -0.84 3.01 12.83
N GLN A 51 -0.41 3.26 14.06
CA GLN A 51 -0.66 4.53 14.75
C GLN A 51 0.00 5.72 14.04
N VAL A 52 1.25 5.58 13.62
CA VAL A 52 1.98 6.65 12.91
C VAL A 52 1.30 7.02 11.61
N VAL A 53 0.95 6.03 10.80
CA VAL A 53 0.30 6.27 9.49
C VAL A 53 -1.10 6.86 9.68
N ARG A 54 -1.90 6.33 10.61
CA ARG A 54 -3.21 6.90 10.93
C ARG A 54 -3.11 8.34 11.37
N TYR A 55 -2.21 8.63 12.30
CA TYR A 55 -2.04 9.99 12.80
C TYR A 55 -1.70 10.96 11.66
N ALA A 56 -0.75 10.61 10.81
CA ALA A 56 -0.34 11.46 9.71
C ALA A 56 -1.48 11.72 8.70
N PHE A 57 -2.18 10.66 8.25
CA PHE A 57 -3.22 10.80 7.24
C PHE A 57 -4.53 11.36 7.79
N GLU A 58 -4.94 10.97 8.99
CA GLU A 58 -6.23 11.40 9.57
C GLU A 58 -6.21 12.87 10.04
N ASP A 59 -5.03 13.46 10.22
CA ASP A 59 -4.91 14.91 10.44
C ASP A 59 -4.91 15.72 9.12
N ALA A 60 -4.63 15.08 8.00
CA ALA A 60 -4.55 15.74 6.70
C ALA A 60 -5.94 16.09 6.14
N PRO A 61 -6.11 17.28 5.54
CA PRO A 61 -7.31 17.62 4.80
C PRO A 61 -7.52 16.71 3.59
N SER A 62 -8.74 16.26 3.34
CA SER A 62 -9.09 15.44 2.16
C SER A 62 -8.70 16.10 0.82
N SER A 63 -8.66 17.43 0.79
CA SER A 63 -8.23 18.22 -0.37
C SER A 63 -6.77 18.02 -0.78
N TYR A 64 -5.95 17.38 0.06
CA TYR A 64 -4.56 17.06 -0.29
C TYR A 64 -4.41 15.82 -1.18
N LEU A 65 -5.45 14.99 -1.33
CA LEU A 65 -5.37 13.77 -2.14
C LEU A 65 -4.84 14.01 -3.57
N PRO A 66 -5.28 15.03 -4.33
CA PRO A 66 -4.73 15.28 -5.68
C PRO A 66 -3.21 15.48 -5.69
N ARG A 67 -2.65 16.21 -4.71
CA ARG A 67 -1.19 16.41 -4.61
C ARG A 67 -0.45 15.11 -4.27
N MET A 68 -1.04 14.28 -3.43
CA MET A 68 -0.47 12.96 -3.13
C MET A 68 -0.45 12.09 -4.39
N LEU A 69 -1.53 12.11 -5.18
CA LEU A 69 -1.59 11.36 -6.44
C LEU A 69 -0.62 11.87 -7.50
N GLU A 70 -0.39 13.19 -7.59
CA GLU A 70 0.65 13.77 -8.44
C GLU A 70 2.06 13.27 -8.04
N TYR A 71 2.34 13.20 -6.75
CA TYR A 71 3.58 12.60 -6.25
C TYR A 71 3.68 11.12 -6.61
N VAL A 72 2.61 10.35 -6.39
CA VAL A 72 2.55 8.92 -6.73
C VAL A 72 2.81 8.69 -8.21
N ASP A 73 2.32 9.57 -9.09
CA ASP A 73 2.59 9.49 -10.53
C ASP A 73 4.08 9.59 -10.88
N GLN A 74 4.86 10.32 -10.08
CA GLN A 74 6.31 10.49 -10.27
C GLN A 74 7.13 9.30 -9.73
N VAL A 75 6.57 8.51 -8.82
CA VAL A 75 7.24 7.32 -8.29
C VAL A 75 7.38 6.27 -9.40
N GLY A 76 8.58 5.71 -9.54
CA GLY A 76 8.86 4.71 -10.56
C GLY A 76 8.29 3.33 -10.23
N ILE A 77 7.97 2.57 -11.27
CA ILE A 77 7.76 1.13 -11.20
C ILE A 77 9.12 0.44 -11.41
N ARG A 78 9.41 -0.56 -10.60
CA ARG A 78 10.68 -1.28 -10.68
C ARG A 78 10.84 -1.94 -12.06
N PRO A 79 11.99 -1.77 -12.72
CA PRO A 79 12.26 -2.41 -14.00
C PRO A 79 12.05 -3.94 -13.95
N GLY A 80 11.46 -4.50 -14.99
CA GLY A 80 11.17 -5.93 -15.08
C GLY A 80 9.81 -6.34 -14.49
N PHE A 81 9.05 -5.42 -13.91
CA PHE A 81 7.75 -5.75 -13.31
C PHE A 81 6.73 -6.24 -14.35
N GLN A 82 6.67 -5.59 -15.51
CA GLN A 82 5.76 -6.01 -16.58
C GLN A 82 6.13 -7.40 -17.10
N GLU A 83 7.39 -7.61 -17.40
CA GLU A 83 7.91 -8.89 -17.90
C GLU A 83 7.67 -10.02 -16.90
N PHE A 84 7.82 -9.72 -15.60
CA PHE A 84 7.47 -10.66 -14.54
C PHE A 84 5.98 -11.04 -14.58
N LEU A 85 5.08 -10.07 -14.68
CA LEU A 85 3.64 -10.33 -14.73
C LEU A 85 3.23 -11.14 -15.98
N GLU A 86 3.82 -10.81 -17.14
CA GLU A 86 3.59 -11.53 -18.38
C GLU A 86 4.05 -12.99 -18.28
N GLU A 87 5.18 -13.23 -17.61
CA GLU A 87 5.66 -14.60 -17.39
C GLU A 87 4.77 -15.38 -16.43
N MET A 88 4.31 -14.75 -15.34
CA MET A 88 3.36 -15.37 -14.41
C MET A 88 2.05 -15.74 -15.11
N GLN A 89 1.57 -14.89 -16.03
CA GLN A 89 0.39 -15.20 -16.83
C GLN A 89 0.58 -16.44 -17.72
N LYS A 90 1.74 -16.56 -18.40
CA LYS A 90 2.07 -17.73 -19.21
C LYS A 90 2.11 -19.01 -18.39
N LEU A 91 2.62 -18.93 -17.18
CA LEU A 91 2.71 -20.03 -16.23
C LEU A 91 1.39 -20.32 -15.51
N GLN A 92 0.36 -19.49 -15.73
CA GLN A 92 -0.93 -19.55 -15.05
C GLN A 92 -0.80 -19.42 -13.51
N ILE A 93 0.19 -18.65 -13.06
CA ILE A 93 0.42 -18.36 -11.64
C ILE A 93 -0.25 -17.02 -11.32
N PRO A 94 -1.27 -16.99 -10.43
CA PRO A 94 -1.91 -15.75 -10.04
C PRO A 94 -0.97 -14.87 -9.21
N VAL A 95 -1.04 -13.55 -9.45
CA VAL A 95 -0.31 -12.54 -8.70
C VAL A 95 -1.32 -11.72 -7.91
N VAL A 96 -1.18 -11.73 -6.59
CA VAL A 96 -1.99 -10.96 -5.65
C VAL A 96 -1.10 -9.90 -5.01
N VAL A 97 -1.50 -8.64 -5.11
CA VAL A 97 -0.79 -7.54 -4.47
C VAL A 97 -1.40 -7.28 -3.10
N ILE A 98 -0.56 -7.23 -2.06
CA ILE A 98 -0.96 -6.91 -0.68
C ILE A 98 -0.13 -5.72 -0.21
N SER A 99 -0.79 -4.59 0.00
CA SER A 99 -0.16 -3.33 0.38
C SER A 99 -0.67 -2.81 1.72
N GLY A 100 0.24 -2.43 2.60
CA GLY A 100 -0.08 -1.62 3.77
C GLY A 100 -0.31 -0.14 3.45
N GLY A 101 -0.11 0.25 2.20
CA GLY A 101 -0.34 1.61 1.69
C GLY A 101 -1.76 1.83 1.17
N MET A 102 -2.03 3.07 0.74
CA MET A 102 -3.35 3.50 0.35
C MET A 102 -3.78 2.91 -0.99
N ARG A 103 -5.02 2.42 -1.05
CA ARG A 103 -5.62 1.84 -2.26
C ARG A 103 -5.56 2.79 -3.44
N GLN A 104 -5.86 4.07 -3.23
CA GLN A 104 -5.84 5.08 -4.28
C GLN A 104 -4.47 5.20 -4.94
N PHE A 105 -3.38 5.03 -4.17
CA PHE A 105 -2.01 5.09 -4.68
C PHE A 105 -1.68 3.85 -5.51
N SER A 106 -1.91 2.68 -4.94
CA SER A 106 -1.62 1.41 -5.61
C SER A 106 -2.50 1.19 -6.84
N GLN A 107 -3.80 1.49 -6.79
CA GLN A 107 -4.68 1.41 -7.96
C GLN A 107 -4.19 2.30 -9.11
N ARG A 108 -3.81 3.54 -8.81
CA ARG A 108 -3.34 4.49 -9.82
C ARG A 108 -2.07 3.99 -10.51
N LYS A 109 -1.11 3.51 -9.75
CA LYS A 109 0.16 3.00 -10.29
C LYS A 109 -0.01 1.68 -11.04
N LEU A 110 -0.92 0.82 -10.58
CA LEU A 110 -1.11 -0.52 -11.13
C LEU A 110 -2.14 -0.56 -12.27
N GLU A 111 -2.81 0.54 -12.60
CA GLU A 111 -3.81 0.58 -13.68
C GLU A 111 -3.28 0.03 -15.02
N PRO A 112 -2.05 0.36 -15.49
CA PRO A 112 -1.50 -0.22 -16.73
C PRO A 112 -1.29 -1.73 -16.67
N TYR A 113 -1.16 -2.29 -15.46
CA TYR A 113 -0.85 -3.71 -15.19
C TYR A 113 -2.07 -4.51 -14.75
N ARG A 114 -3.23 -3.88 -14.61
CA ARG A 114 -4.44 -4.44 -14.01
C ARG A 114 -4.84 -5.79 -14.60
N LYS A 115 -4.68 -5.97 -15.90
CA LYS A 115 -5.06 -7.20 -16.62
C LYS A 115 -4.28 -8.46 -16.18
N TRP A 116 -3.10 -8.27 -15.58
CA TRP A 116 -2.22 -9.36 -15.11
C TRP A 116 -2.29 -9.58 -13.60
N ILE A 117 -2.92 -8.67 -12.85
CA ILE A 117 -3.02 -8.74 -11.40
C ILE A 117 -4.37 -9.36 -11.03
N THR A 118 -4.32 -10.47 -10.29
CA THR A 118 -5.51 -11.22 -9.88
C THR A 118 -6.34 -10.44 -8.87
N LYS A 119 -5.69 -9.84 -7.87
CA LYS A 119 -6.34 -9.08 -6.80
C LYS A 119 -5.38 -8.05 -6.20
N LEU A 120 -5.92 -6.94 -5.76
CA LEU A 120 -5.24 -5.94 -4.93
C LEU A 120 -5.95 -5.83 -3.59
N HIS A 121 -5.20 -6.06 -2.51
CA HIS A 121 -5.58 -5.73 -1.14
C HIS A 121 -4.76 -4.54 -0.69
N ALA A 122 -5.43 -3.48 -0.27
CA ALA A 122 -4.79 -2.25 0.18
C ALA A 122 -5.68 -1.52 1.17
N VAL A 123 -5.08 -0.59 1.92
CA VAL A 123 -5.78 0.23 2.92
C VAL A 123 -6.65 1.28 2.21
N GLU A 124 -7.89 1.42 2.64
CA GLU A 124 -8.81 2.42 2.08
C GLU A 124 -8.58 3.78 2.71
N LEU A 125 -8.50 4.81 1.88
CA LEU A 125 -8.45 6.20 2.32
C LEU A 125 -9.79 6.87 2.01
N ASP A 126 -10.65 7.02 3.01
CA ASP A 126 -11.91 7.73 2.85
C ASP A 126 -11.67 9.24 2.88
N VAL A 127 -11.99 9.89 1.78
CA VAL A 127 -11.86 11.34 1.57
C VAL A 127 -13.21 12.05 1.40
N SER A 128 -14.30 11.41 1.80
CA SER A 128 -15.65 11.95 1.69
C SER A 128 -15.90 13.11 2.65
N GLY A 129 -15.21 13.16 3.78
CA GLY A 129 -15.26 14.22 4.77
C GLY A 129 -14.15 15.27 4.59
N PRO A 130 -14.10 16.30 5.45
CA PRO A 130 -13.09 17.37 5.38
C PRO A 130 -11.67 16.90 5.71
N LYS A 131 -11.55 15.88 6.56
CA LYS A 131 -10.30 15.18 6.87
C LYS A 131 -10.36 13.76 6.36
N MET A 132 -9.21 13.20 6.04
CA MET A 132 -9.07 11.81 5.60
C MET A 132 -9.36 10.83 6.74
N LYS A 133 -9.85 9.64 6.41
CA LYS A 133 -9.97 8.52 7.34
C LYS A 133 -9.29 7.29 6.75
N VAL A 134 -8.55 6.59 7.58
CA VAL A 134 -7.84 5.36 7.21
C VAL A 134 -8.68 4.16 7.64
N ILE A 135 -9.08 3.32 6.69
CA ILE A 135 -9.93 2.16 6.92
C ILE A 135 -9.22 0.90 6.45
N SER A 136 -8.99 -0.03 7.36
CA SER A 136 -8.45 -1.34 7.03
C SER A 136 -9.08 -2.42 7.90
N PRO A 137 -9.73 -3.44 7.31
CA PRO A 137 -10.27 -4.57 8.06
C PRO A 137 -9.17 -5.52 8.56
N TYR A 138 -7.93 -5.35 8.12
CA TYR A 138 -6.77 -6.17 8.49
C TYR A 138 -5.77 -5.43 9.38
N ASP A 139 -6.16 -4.31 9.96
CA ASP A 139 -5.37 -3.58 10.96
C ASP A 139 -5.35 -4.38 12.26
N ASP A 140 -4.19 -4.79 12.71
CA ASP A 140 -4.00 -5.54 13.97
C ASP A 140 -3.49 -4.65 15.13
N GLY A 141 -3.45 -3.33 14.90
CA GLY A 141 -2.93 -2.34 15.84
C GLY A 141 -1.42 -2.11 15.74
N ASN A 142 -0.67 -3.00 15.10
CA ASN A 142 0.75 -2.84 14.80
C ASN A 142 0.97 -2.38 13.36
N GLU A 143 0.31 -3.05 12.43
CA GLU A 143 0.34 -2.76 10.99
C GLU A 143 -1.07 -2.52 10.46
N LEU A 144 -1.23 -1.62 9.49
CA LEU A 144 -2.52 -1.37 8.84
C LEU A 144 -3.01 -2.55 8.00
N MET A 145 -2.11 -3.42 7.58
CA MET A 145 -2.41 -4.59 6.76
C MET A 145 -1.63 -5.79 7.29
N LYS A 146 -2.28 -6.63 8.09
CA LYS A 146 -1.71 -7.91 8.49
C LYS A 146 -1.74 -8.88 7.32
N LYS A 147 -0.64 -8.95 6.60
CA LYS A 147 -0.53 -9.68 5.31
C LYS A 147 -0.85 -11.16 5.45
N THR A 148 -0.48 -11.78 6.55
CA THR A 148 -0.77 -13.20 6.81
C THR A 148 -2.26 -13.50 6.88
N ASP A 149 -3.07 -12.59 7.42
CA ASP A 149 -4.53 -12.76 7.47
C ASP A 149 -5.15 -12.64 6.08
N VAL A 150 -4.60 -11.77 5.23
CA VAL A 150 -5.01 -11.66 3.82
C VAL A 150 -4.59 -12.91 3.03
N MET A 151 -3.37 -13.40 3.22
CA MET A 151 -2.88 -14.62 2.57
C MET A 151 -3.73 -15.83 2.91
N ALA A 152 -4.23 -15.92 4.15
CA ALA A 152 -5.11 -16.99 4.61
C ALA A 152 -6.49 -17.02 3.91
N LEU A 153 -6.86 -15.99 3.13
CA LEU A 153 -8.08 -16.01 2.31
C LEU A 153 -7.94 -16.87 1.04
N TYR A 154 -6.74 -17.31 0.72
CA TYR A 154 -6.43 -18.03 -0.52
C TYR A 154 -6.07 -19.48 -0.23
N ASP A 155 -6.69 -20.39 -0.98
CA ASP A 155 -6.34 -21.81 -0.95
C ASP A 155 -5.22 -22.08 -1.96
N TYR A 156 -4.11 -22.64 -1.49
CA TYR A 156 -2.97 -23.08 -2.31
C TYR A 156 -2.30 -24.31 -1.67
N GLU A 157 -1.64 -25.12 -2.49
CA GLU A 157 -0.85 -26.27 -2.02
C GLU A 157 0.59 -25.89 -1.64
#